data_9448bdc42e62c76fee38c832bd75c703
#
_entry.id   9448bdc42e62c76fee38c832bd75c703
#
_cell.length_a   1.000
_cell.length_b   1.000
_cell.length_c   1.000
_cell.angle_alpha   90.00
_cell.angle_beta   90.00
_cell.angle_gamma   90.00
#
_symmetry.space_group_name_H-M   'P 1'
#
loop_
_entity.id
_entity.type
_entity.pdbx_description
1 polymer ?
#
loop_
_entity_poly.entity_id
_entity_poly.type
_entity_poly.pdbx_seq_one_letter_code
_entity_poly.pdbx_strand_id
1 'polypeptide(L)'
;MVAALEDAGLADAFDVIYGSSAGAFVGAALMLGEGRGAARIFFEDMACRAFIDARRLATGRPVVSLDHLFDHILAKPNPMPWERLGAGPVPLRVIATATCEMRAHALDPTTPDEWKLALRATAAIPLLAGRAVELHGRRWIDGSVAEPLPVFRALADGATHVLALLTRTVPELRREQGRSPWVPVLDLLAPGLGAMTQDVRRHAPVLAVLDDAAHPARGSTHLLAVTPHLDLGVRGLTTDAALVERATTVGYASMTALLDRCGPAARRHRPESA
;
A
#
# COMPACT_ATOMS: atom_id res chain seq x y z
N MET A 1 -7.45 5.16 7.87
CA MET A 1 -6.30 5.92 8.41
C MET A 1 -6.09 7.20 7.63
N VAL A 2 -5.83 7.18 6.31
CA VAL A 2 -5.59 8.41 5.52
C VAL A 2 -6.74 9.40 5.59
N ALA A 3 -8.00 8.95 5.53
CA ALA A 3 -9.16 9.83 5.73
C ALA A 3 -9.17 10.57 7.07
N ALA A 4 -8.63 9.96 8.14
CA ALA A 4 -8.50 10.64 9.43
C ALA A 4 -7.37 11.68 9.44
N LEU A 5 -6.30 11.49 8.66
CA LEU A 5 -5.27 12.50 8.42
C LEU A 5 -5.83 13.69 7.64
N GLU A 6 -6.64 13.44 6.61
CA GLU A 6 -7.34 14.48 5.84
C GLU A 6 -8.27 15.30 6.73
N ASP A 7 -9.11 14.63 7.52
CA ASP A 7 -10.05 15.31 8.45
C ASP A 7 -9.30 16.15 9.50
N ALA A 8 -8.09 15.76 9.87
CA ALA A 8 -7.23 16.51 10.77
C ALA A 8 -6.48 17.65 10.09
N GLY A 9 -6.59 17.80 8.75
CA GLY A 9 -5.87 18.79 7.95
C GLY A 9 -4.38 18.50 7.81
N LEU A 10 -3.99 17.21 7.83
CA LEU A 10 -2.59 16.76 7.78
C LEU A 10 -2.22 16.11 6.44
N ALA A 11 -3.05 16.20 5.41
CA ALA A 11 -2.76 15.63 4.10
C ALA A 11 -1.46 16.19 3.49
N ASP A 12 -1.21 17.48 3.67
CA ASP A 12 -0.05 18.19 3.16
C ASP A 12 1.10 18.31 4.17
N ALA A 13 1.03 17.59 5.30
CA ALA A 13 2.06 17.65 6.34
C ALA A 13 3.29 16.78 6.05
N PHE A 14 3.33 16.12 4.89
CA PHE A 14 4.38 15.20 4.50
C PHE A 14 5.20 15.76 3.36
N ASP A 15 6.51 15.51 3.38
CA ASP A 15 7.41 15.88 2.27
C ASP A 15 7.36 14.85 1.14
N VAL A 16 7.02 13.58 1.47
CA VAL A 16 6.95 12.48 0.51
C VAL A 16 6.09 11.33 1.04
N ILE A 17 5.39 10.65 0.15
CA ILE A 17 4.62 9.44 0.41
C ILE A 17 5.29 8.26 -0.31
N TYR A 18 5.45 7.13 0.37
CA TYR A 18 5.89 5.87 -0.23
C TYR A 18 4.76 4.86 -0.19
N GLY A 19 4.45 4.25 -1.32
CA GLY A 19 3.38 3.26 -1.40
C GLY A 19 3.77 2.03 -2.20
N SER A 20 3.48 0.84 -1.65
CA SER A 20 3.67 -0.45 -2.31
C SER A 20 2.32 -1.14 -2.45
N SER A 21 2.02 -1.67 -3.64
CA SER A 21 0.75 -2.36 -3.91
C SER A 21 -0.47 -1.49 -3.53
N ALA A 22 -1.41 -2.01 -2.75
CA ALA A 22 -2.58 -1.24 -2.27
C ALA A 22 -2.16 0.08 -1.57
N GLY A 23 -0.99 0.12 -0.93
CA GLY A 23 -0.46 1.32 -0.29
C GLY A 23 -0.18 2.46 -1.28
N ALA A 24 0.15 2.16 -2.54
CA ALA A 24 0.32 3.19 -3.57
C ALA A 24 -1.01 3.84 -3.98
N PHE A 25 -2.10 3.06 -4.06
CA PHE A 25 -3.44 3.59 -4.32
C PHE A 25 -3.95 4.44 -3.15
N VAL A 26 -3.67 4.01 -1.92
CA VAL A 26 -3.98 4.79 -0.71
C VAL A 26 -3.15 6.08 -0.65
N GLY A 27 -1.87 6.03 -1.05
CA GLY A 27 -1.01 7.20 -1.17
C GLY A 27 -1.52 8.18 -2.23
N ALA A 28 -1.94 7.67 -3.40
CA ALA A 28 -2.56 8.49 -4.45
C ALA A 28 -3.85 9.15 -3.95
N ALA A 29 -4.67 8.42 -3.18
CA ALA A 29 -5.88 8.98 -2.58
C ALA A 29 -5.56 10.13 -1.59
N LEU A 30 -4.52 9.98 -0.77
CA LEU A 30 -4.09 11.03 0.15
C LEU A 30 -3.62 12.29 -0.62
N MET A 31 -2.83 12.11 -1.69
CA MET A 31 -2.43 13.22 -2.58
C MET A 31 -3.61 13.98 -3.16
N LEU A 32 -4.70 13.27 -3.46
CA LEU A 32 -5.89 13.83 -4.09
C LEU A 32 -6.89 14.41 -3.09
N GLY A 33 -6.72 14.16 -1.77
CA GLY A 33 -7.71 14.47 -0.75
C GLY A 33 -8.96 13.59 -0.83
N GLU A 34 -8.80 12.34 -1.30
CA GLU A 34 -9.89 11.41 -1.61
C GLU A 34 -9.86 10.14 -0.74
N GLY A 35 -9.27 10.21 0.44
CA GLY A 35 -9.07 9.04 1.31
C GLY A 35 -10.37 8.36 1.74
N ARG A 36 -11.48 9.11 1.91
CA ARG A 36 -12.81 8.53 2.18
C ARG A 36 -13.37 7.82 0.96
N GLY A 37 -13.26 8.44 -0.22
CA GLY A 37 -13.68 7.85 -1.49
C GLY A 37 -12.91 6.57 -1.77
N ALA A 38 -11.60 6.59 -1.63
CA ALA A 38 -10.75 5.41 -1.80
C ALA A 38 -11.12 4.28 -0.82
N ALA A 39 -11.41 4.59 0.45
CA ALA A 39 -11.86 3.59 1.41
C ALA A 39 -13.16 2.90 0.96
N ARG A 40 -14.12 3.65 0.39
CA ARG A 40 -15.39 3.10 -0.13
C ARG A 40 -15.16 2.17 -1.31
N ILE A 41 -14.27 2.50 -2.24
CA ILE A 41 -13.92 1.66 -3.38
C ILE A 41 -13.53 0.24 -2.92
N PHE A 42 -12.79 0.10 -1.82
CA PHE A 42 -12.37 -1.21 -1.32
C PHE A 42 -13.54 -2.12 -0.93
N PHE A 43 -14.63 -1.58 -0.34
CA PHE A 43 -15.75 -2.41 0.11
C PHE A 43 -16.97 -2.33 -0.81
N GLU A 44 -17.19 -1.25 -1.55
CA GLU A 44 -18.31 -1.13 -2.47
C GLU A 44 -18.02 -1.77 -3.85
N ASP A 45 -16.79 -1.57 -4.39
CA ASP A 45 -16.48 -1.94 -5.76
C ASP A 45 -15.51 -3.13 -5.86
N MET A 46 -14.50 -3.21 -4.96
CA MET A 46 -13.46 -4.24 -5.05
C MET A 46 -13.81 -5.53 -4.29
N ALA A 47 -14.65 -5.48 -3.25
CA ALA A 47 -15.07 -6.67 -2.50
C ALA A 47 -16.11 -7.48 -3.26
N CYS A 48 -15.83 -7.83 -4.52
CA CYS A 48 -16.78 -8.53 -5.40
C CYS A 48 -16.09 -9.54 -6.31
N ARG A 49 -16.87 -10.47 -6.87
CA ARG A 49 -16.38 -11.49 -7.82
C ARG A 49 -15.90 -10.92 -9.16
N ALA A 50 -16.34 -9.73 -9.55
CA ALA A 50 -15.84 -9.09 -10.74
C ALA A 50 -14.37 -8.68 -10.58
N PHE A 51 -13.95 -8.31 -9.37
CA PHE A 51 -12.56 -7.98 -9.05
C PHE A 51 -11.78 -9.20 -8.56
N ILE A 52 -12.29 -9.99 -7.59
CA ILE A 52 -11.61 -11.15 -6.99
C ILE A 52 -12.41 -12.43 -7.24
N ASP A 53 -11.86 -13.36 -8.04
CA ASP A 53 -12.49 -14.66 -8.28
C ASP A 53 -11.42 -15.77 -8.43
N ALA A 54 -11.27 -16.59 -7.40
CA ALA A 54 -10.32 -17.72 -7.40
C ALA A 54 -10.60 -18.76 -8.50
N ARG A 55 -11.85 -18.87 -9.00
CA ARG A 55 -12.21 -19.82 -10.08
C ARG A 55 -11.52 -19.49 -11.39
N ARG A 56 -11.07 -18.25 -11.60
CA ARG A 56 -10.31 -17.84 -12.79
C ARG A 56 -9.01 -18.61 -12.96
N LEU A 57 -8.41 -19.14 -11.87
CA LEU A 57 -7.22 -19.98 -11.96
C LEU A 57 -7.45 -21.22 -12.82
N ALA A 58 -8.65 -21.81 -12.79
CA ALA A 58 -8.98 -22.98 -13.62
C ALA A 58 -8.94 -22.67 -15.13
N THR A 59 -9.01 -21.40 -15.51
CA THR A 59 -8.94 -20.93 -16.91
C THR A 59 -7.63 -20.21 -17.25
N GLY A 60 -6.62 -20.28 -16.36
CA GLY A 60 -5.33 -19.60 -16.53
C GLY A 60 -5.41 -18.07 -16.44
N ARG A 61 -6.51 -17.53 -15.88
CA ARG A 61 -6.70 -16.09 -15.70
C ARG A 61 -6.35 -15.67 -14.26
N PRO A 62 -5.92 -14.41 -14.05
CA PRO A 62 -5.60 -13.90 -12.72
C PRO A 62 -6.82 -13.94 -11.79
N VAL A 63 -6.59 -14.24 -10.50
CA VAL A 63 -7.62 -14.21 -9.44
C VAL A 63 -8.14 -12.79 -9.25
N VAL A 64 -7.23 -11.81 -9.19
CA VAL A 64 -7.52 -10.37 -9.10
C VAL A 64 -7.45 -9.75 -10.48
N SER A 65 -8.48 -9.04 -10.88
CA SER A 65 -8.55 -8.39 -12.20
C SER A 65 -8.12 -6.93 -12.11
N LEU A 66 -6.86 -6.66 -12.43
CA LEU A 66 -6.42 -5.26 -12.58
C LEU A 66 -7.11 -4.56 -13.76
N ASP A 67 -7.48 -5.29 -14.83
CA ASP A 67 -8.26 -4.71 -15.92
C ASP A 67 -9.62 -4.20 -15.41
N HIS A 68 -10.31 -4.99 -14.56
CA HIS A 68 -11.55 -4.53 -13.93
C HIS A 68 -11.34 -3.28 -13.06
N LEU A 69 -10.23 -3.21 -12.31
CA LEU A 69 -9.91 -2.02 -11.52
C LEU A 69 -9.71 -0.78 -12.40
N PHE A 70 -8.84 -0.88 -13.41
CA PHE A 70 -8.45 0.29 -14.21
C PHE A 70 -9.49 0.69 -15.26
N ASP A 71 -10.13 -0.29 -15.90
CA ASP A 71 -11.02 -0.04 -17.05
C ASP A 71 -12.49 0.14 -16.64
N HIS A 72 -12.85 -0.30 -15.41
CA HIS A 72 -14.23 -0.18 -14.92
C HIS A 72 -14.31 0.66 -13.64
N ILE A 73 -13.63 0.29 -12.54
CA ILE A 73 -13.80 0.98 -11.26
C ILE A 73 -13.21 2.40 -11.33
N LEU A 74 -11.95 2.53 -11.76
CA LEU A 74 -11.23 3.82 -11.85
C LEU A 74 -11.53 4.61 -13.13
N ALA A 75 -12.34 4.05 -14.06
CA ALA A 75 -12.89 4.76 -15.20
C ALA A 75 -14.29 5.29 -14.91
N LYS A 76 -15.16 4.46 -14.37
CA LYS A 76 -16.54 4.73 -13.92
C LYS A 76 -16.94 3.63 -12.94
N PRO A 77 -17.49 3.85 -11.76
CA PRO A 77 -18.09 5.09 -11.24
C PRO A 77 -17.13 6.05 -10.54
N ASN A 78 -15.88 5.65 -10.28
CA ASN A 78 -14.91 6.43 -9.50
C ASN A 78 -13.74 6.88 -10.40
N PRO A 79 -13.94 7.85 -11.31
CA PRO A 79 -12.92 8.26 -12.27
C PRO A 79 -11.70 8.83 -11.53
N MET A 80 -10.54 8.19 -11.74
CA MET A 80 -9.28 8.67 -11.19
C MET A 80 -8.86 9.93 -11.96
N PRO A 81 -8.60 11.05 -11.27
CA PRO A 81 -8.13 12.29 -11.91
C PRO A 81 -6.62 12.21 -12.19
N TRP A 82 -6.24 11.44 -13.21
CA TRP A 82 -4.84 11.12 -13.54
C TRP A 82 -3.95 12.34 -13.71
N GLU A 83 -4.51 13.44 -14.26
CA GLU A 83 -3.80 14.70 -14.47
C GLU A 83 -3.46 15.43 -13.16
N ARG A 84 -4.18 15.14 -12.08
CA ARG A 84 -3.92 15.72 -10.76
C ARG A 84 -2.83 14.97 -10.00
N LEU A 85 -2.57 13.69 -10.37
CA LEU A 85 -1.47 12.95 -9.79
C LEU A 85 -0.14 13.59 -10.23
N GLY A 86 0.75 13.82 -9.28
CA GLY A 86 2.02 14.51 -9.52
C GLY A 86 1.95 16.03 -9.59
N ALA A 87 0.74 16.64 -9.62
CA ALA A 87 0.57 18.09 -9.57
C ALA A 87 0.46 18.64 -8.13
N GLY A 88 0.31 17.78 -7.14
CA GLY A 88 0.19 18.17 -5.73
C GLY A 88 1.55 18.49 -5.08
N PRO A 89 1.53 19.13 -3.89
CA PRO A 89 2.74 19.51 -3.19
C PRO A 89 3.53 18.34 -2.60
N VAL A 90 2.87 17.19 -2.37
CA VAL A 90 3.46 16.01 -1.75
C VAL A 90 3.65 14.91 -2.80
N PRO A 91 4.89 14.58 -3.21
CA PRO A 91 5.14 13.54 -4.20
C PRO A 91 4.84 12.13 -3.64
N LEU A 92 4.32 11.26 -4.51
CA LEU A 92 4.16 9.82 -4.23
C LEU A 92 5.24 9.03 -4.98
N ARG A 93 6.03 8.29 -4.23
CA ARG A 93 6.98 7.29 -4.72
C ARG A 93 6.28 5.93 -4.81
N VAL A 94 5.96 5.51 -6.01
CA VAL A 94 5.30 4.21 -6.26
C VAL A 94 6.35 3.11 -6.24
N ILE A 95 6.27 2.20 -5.28
CA ILE A 95 7.25 1.11 -5.15
C ILE A 95 6.84 -0.05 -6.04
N ALA A 96 7.75 -0.48 -6.92
CA ALA A 96 7.58 -1.65 -7.77
C ALA A 96 8.85 -2.51 -7.79
N THR A 97 8.71 -3.81 -8.03
CA THR A 97 9.82 -4.76 -8.09
C THR A 97 10.25 -4.98 -9.54
N ALA A 98 11.52 -4.70 -9.85
CA ALA A 98 12.09 -4.99 -11.17
C ALA A 98 12.30 -6.50 -11.34
N THR A 99 11.80 -7.08 -12.43
CA THR A 99 11.85 -8.54 -12.66
C THR A 99 13.25 -9.06 -12.96
N CYS A 100 14.16 -8.22 -13.47
CA CYS A 100 15.52 -8.62 -13.85
C CYS A 100 16.46 -8.82 -12.65
N GLU A 101 16.19 -8.13 -11.54
CA GLU A 101 17.04 -8.16 -10.34
C GLU A 101 16.29 -8.50 -9.06
N MET A 102 14.95 -8.63 -9.14
CA MET A 102 14.04 -8.90 -8.02
C MET A 102 14.24 -7.91 -6.84
N ARG A 103 14.51 -6.65 -7.16
CA ARG A 103 14.69 -5.55 -6.20
C ARG A 103 13.61 -4.50 -6.39
N ALA A 104 13.20 -3.89 -5.29
CA ALA A 104 12.25 -2.79 -5.32
C ALA A 104 12.92 -1.48 -5.73
N HIS A 105 12.20 -0.71 -6.52
CA HIS A 105 12.56 0.65 -6.92
C HIS A 105 11.37 1.58 -6.71
N ALA A 106 11.66 2.83 -6.44
CA ALA A 106 10.66 3.90 -6.49
C ALA A 106 10.50 4.32 -7.96
N LEU A 107 9.27 4.33 -8.43
CA LEU A 107 8.88 4.87 -9.72
C LEU A 107 8.38 6.31 -9.53
N ASP A 108 8.81 7.19 -10.41
CA ASP A 108 8.42 8.61 -10.45
C ASP A 108 7.68 8.90 -11.75
N PRO A 109 6.41 8.51 -11.87
CA PRO A 109 5.62 8.79 -13.05
C PRO A 109 5.35 10.30 -13.19
N THR A 110 5.44 10.81 -14.42
CA THR A 110 5.31 12.24 -14.75
C THR A 110 4.08 12.52 -15.60
N THR A 111 3.56 11.52 -16.32
CA THR A 111 2.38 11.65 -17.18
C THR A 111 1.22 10.81 -16.68
N PRO A 112 -0.05 11.14 -17.05
CA PRO A 112 -1.21 10.32 -16.71
C PRO A 112 -1.08 8.85 -17.10
N ASP A 113 -0.48 8.55 -18.26
CA ASP A 113 -0.29 7.17 -18.70
C ASP A 113 0.81 6.45 -17.90
N GLU A 114 1.88 7.14 -17.54
CA GLU A 114 2.89 6.60 -16.64
C GLU A 114 2.32 6.33 -15.24
N TRP A 115 1.43 7.18 -14.73
CA TRP A 115 0.73 6.94 -13.46
C TRP A 115 -0.11 5.68 -13.51
N LYS A 116 -0.88 5.45 -14.60
CA LYS A 116 -1.65 4.21 -14.80
C LYS A 116 -0.74 3.00 -14.81
N LEU A 117 0.37 3.06 -15.56
CA LEU A 117 1.34 1.97 -15.66
C LEU A 117 2.04 1.71 -14.32
N ALA A 118 2.47 2.74 -13.60
CA ALA A 118 3.13 2.60 -12.31
C ALA A 118 2.21 2.00 -11.24
N LEU A 119 0.95 2.48 -11.14
CA LEU A 119 -0.03 1.91 -10.22
C LEU A 119 -0.43 0.49 -10.62
N ARG A 120 -0.50 0.17 -11.91
CA ARG A 120 -0.70 -1.21 -12.37
C ARG A 120 0.49 -2.08 -12.03
N ALA A 121 1.73 -1.59 -12.21
CA ALA A 121 2.97 -2.31 -11.93
C ALA A 121 3.09 -2.68 -10.45
N THR A 122 2.86 -1.70 -9.56
CA THR A 122 2.96 -1.92 -8.11
C THR A 122 1.95 -2.93 -7.56
N ALA A 123 0.86 -3.23 -8.30
CA ALA A 123 -0.18 -4.18 -7.93
C ALA A 123 -0.15 -5.50 -8.74
N ALA A 124 0.77 -5.63 -9.70
CA ALA A 124 0.86 -6.78 -10.59
C ALA A 124 1.55 -7.99 -9.92
N ILE A 125 0.86 -8.65 -8.98
CA ILE A 125 1.35 -9.90 -8.38
C ILE A 125 1.30 -11.00 -9.45
N PRO A 126 2.44 -11.61 -9.82
CA PRO A 126 2.47 -12.67 -10.81
C PRO A 126 1.49 -13.80 -10.47
N LEU A 127 0.80 -14.34 -11.47
CA LEU A 127 -0.26 -15.35 -11.38
C LEU A 127 -1.52 -14.90 -10.63
N LEU A 128 -1.39 -14.05 -9.62
CA LEU A 128 -2.51 -13.64 -8.78
C LEU A 128 -3.26 -12.44 -9.37
N ALA A 129 -2.55 -11.40 -9.82
CA ALA A 129 -3.15 -10.15 -10.27
C ALA A 129 -2.79 -9.76 -11.71
N GLY A 130 -1.88 -10.49 -12.37
CA GLY A 130 -1.56 -10.24 -13.77
C GLY A 130 -0.12 -10.50 -14.15
N ARG A 131 0.25 -9.97 -15.31
CA ARG A 131 1.60 -10.07 -15.86
C ARG A 131 2.43 -8.86 -15.45
N ALA A 132 3.76 -9.00 -15.54
CA ALA A 132 4.65 -7.86 -15.38
C ALA A 132 4.30 -6.73 -16.36
N VAL A 133 4.36 -5.50 -15.87
CA VAL A 133 4.07 -4.27 -16.61
C VAL A 133 5.37 -3.69 -17.14
N GLU A 134 5.37 -3.28 -18.40
CA GLU A 134 6.52 -2.60 -19.00
C GLU A 134 6.40 -1.09 -18.80
N LEU A 135 7.43 -0.47 -18.23
CA LEU A 135 7.55 0.97 -18.05
C LEU A 135 9.05 1.35 -18.12
N HIS A 136 9.37 2.37 -18.91
CA HIS A 136 10.74 2.87 -19.13
C HIS A 136 11.73 1.74 -19.53
N GLY A 137 11.32 0.84 -20.43
CA GLY A 137 12.15 -0.25 -20.93
C GLY A 137 12.47 -1.35 -19.93
N ARG A 138 11.81 -1.35 -18.76
CA ARG A 138 11.94 -2.38 -17.74
C ARG A 138 10.58 -3.04 -17.45
N ARG A 139 10.63 -4.28 -16.95
CA ARG A 139 9.44 -5.03 -16.55
C ARG A 139 9.31 -5.03 -15.03
N TRP A 140 8.12 -4.65 -14.55
CA TRP A 140 7.81 -4.44 -13.15
C TRP A 140 6.68 -5.35 -12.68
N ILE A 141 6.80 -5.80 -11.45
CA ILE A 141 5.77 -6.54 -10.73
C ILE A 141 5.49 -5.86 -9.39
N ASP A 142 4.54 -6.39 -8.64
CA ASP A 142 4.09 -5.83 -7.36
C ASP A 142 5.27 -5.48 -6.44
N GLY A 143 5.24 -4.26 -5.92
CA GLY A 143 6.28 -3.73 -5.05
C GLY A 143 6.43 -4.52 -3.76
N SER A 144 5.33 -5.06 -3.26
CA SER A 144 5.34 -5.86 -2.04
C SER A 144 6.08 -7.19 -2.18
N VAL A 145 6.45 -7.63 -3.40
CA VAL A 145 7.31 -8.80 -3.61
C VAL A 145 8.68 -8.59 -2.98
N ALA A 146 9.29 -7.42 -3.16
CA ALA A 146 10.61 -7.11 -2.61
C ALA A 146 10.53 -6.15 -1.40
N GLU A 147 9.58 -5.20 -1.37
CA GLU A 147 9.50 -4.17 -0.33
C GLU A 147 8.04 -3.89 0.08
N PRO A 148 7.45 -4.70 0.98
CA PRO A 148 6.05 -4.54 1.38
C PRO A 148 5.80 -3.28 2.22
N LEU A 149 6.79 -2.81 2.96
CA LEU A 149 6.75 -1.61 3.80
C LEU A 149 8.03 -0.79 3.54
N PRO A 150 7.97 0.32 2.80
CA PRO A 150 9.15 1.06 2.35
C PRO A 150 9.77 1.98 3.41
N VAL A 151 9.85 1.52 4.68
CA VAL A 151 10.43 2.28 5.80
C VAL A 151 11.93 2.47 5.60
N PHE A 152 12.66 1.41 5.20
CA PHE A 152 14.11 1.51 4.97
C PHE A 152 14.45 2.48 3.83
N ARG A 153 13.57 2.60 2.85
CA ARG A 153 13.73 3.57 1.77
C ARG A 153 13.61 5.00 2.30
N ALA A 154 12.58 5.28 3.08
CA ALA A 154 12.43 6.59 3.71
C ALA A 154 13.65 6.94 4.59
N LEU A 155 14.19 5.97 5.33
CA LEU A 155 15.43 6.16 6.12
C LEU A 155 16.64 6.46 5.21
N ALA A 156 16.79 5.71 4.12
CA ALA A 156 17.88 5.89 3.17
C ALA A 156 17.80 7.24 2.44
N ASP A 157 16.59 7.74 2.19
CA ASP A 157 16.34 9.06 1.60
C ASP A 157 16.48 10.21 2.62
N GLY A 158 16.88 9.89 3.87
CA GLY A 158 17.20 10.90 4.90
C GLY A 158 15.99 11.44 5.65
N ALA A 159 14.88 10.72 5.69
CA ALA A 159 13.70 11.15 6.44
C ALA A 159 14.03 11.34 7.93
N THR A 160 13.64 12.48 8.50
CA THR A 160 13.77 12.78 9.93
C THR A 160 12.58 12.26 10.74
N HIS A 161 11.42 12.14 10.11
CA HIS A 161 10.19 11.63 10.70
C HIS A 161 9.52 10.68 9.71
N VAL A 162 9.11 9.51 10.16
CA VAL A 162 8.40 8.52 9.35
C VAL A 162 7.11 8.11 10.04
N LEU A 163 5.98 8.27 9.36
CA LEU A 163 4.69 7.72 9.76
C LEU A 163 4.41 6.46 8.93
N ALA A 164 4.48 5.30 9.56
CA ALA A 164 4.19 4.01 8.93
C ALA A 164 2.74 3.59 9.20
N LEU A 165 1.94 3.45 8.14
CA LEU A 165 0.56 2.97 8.21
C LEU A 165 0.51 1.48 7.90
N LEU A 166 0.19 0.66 8.88
CA LEU A 166 0.09 -0.78 8.74
C LEU A 166 -1.37 -1.21 8.65
N THR A 167 -1.68 -2.12 7.75
CA THR A 167 -3.05 -2.63 7.54
C THR A 167 -3.38 -3.83 8.43
N ARG A 168 -2.38 -4.37 9.14
CA ARG A 168 -2.51 -5.49 10.07
C ARG A 168 -1.98 -5.12 11.45
N THR A 169 -2.47 -5.82 12.47
CA THR A 169 -1.95 -5.65 13.84
C THR A 169 -0.53 -6.20 13.97
N VAL A 170 0.28 -5.66 14.89
CA VAL A 170 1.65 -6.15 15.13
C VAL A 170 1.66 -7.64 15.50
N PRO A 171 0.77 -8.16 16.39
CA PRO A 171 0.71 -9.60 16.67
C PRO A 171 0.44 -10.45 15.42
N GLU A 172 -0.39 -9.96 14.50
CA GLU A 172 -0.68 -10.66 13.24
C GLU A 172 0.54 -10.69 12.33
N LEU A 173 1.25 -9.57 12.19
CA LEU A 173 2.48 -9.47 11.39
C LEU A 173 3.63 -10.31 11.95
N ARG A 174 3.64 -10.55 13.27
CA ARG A 174 4.64 -11.41 13.95
C ARG A 174 4.26 -12.88 13.99
N ARG A 175 3.01 -13.23 13.68
CA ARG A 175 2.57 -14.63 13.72
C ARG A 175 3.33 -15.41 12.67
N GLU A 176 4.14 -16.37 13.11
CA GLU A 176 4.83 -17.31 12.23
C GLU A 176 3.80 -18.13 11.46
N GLN A 177 3.73 -17.86 10.17
CA GLN A 177 3.07 -18.76 9.26
C GLN A 177 4.09 -19.85 8.94
N GLY A 178 3.70 -21.12 9.17
CA GLY A 178 4.52 -22.26 8.81
C GLY A 178 4.98 -22.15 7.35
N ARG A 179 6.15 -22.70 7.04
CA ARG A 179 6.66 -22.69 5.66
C ARG A 179 5.64 -23.35 4.75
N SER A 180 5.04 -22.59 3.85
CA SER A 180 4.13 -23.17 2.85
C SER A 180 4.91 -24.21 2.02
N PRO A 181 4.44 -25.45 1.89
CA PRO A 181 5.09 -26.46 1.05
C PRO A 181 5.08 -26.05 -0.44
N TRP A 182 4.27 -25.08 -0.80
CA TRP A 182 4.14 -24.56 -2.16
C TRP A 182 5.19 -23.51 -2.54
N VAL A 183 6.01 -23.02 -1.60
CA VAL A 183 7.05 -22.01 -1.88
C VAL A 183 7.91 -22.37 -3.10
N PRO A 184 8.50 -23.59 -3.21
CA PRO A 184 9.33 -23.92 -4.37
C PRO A 184 8.56 -23.94 -5.69
N VAL A 185 7.31 -24.39 -5.66
CA VAL A 185 6.44 -24.44 -6.85
C VAL A 185 6.04 -23.03 -7.27
N LEU A 186 5.72 -22.16 -6.31
CA LEU A 186 5.38 -20.77 -6.57
C LEU A 186 6.57 -20.00 -7.13
N ASP A 187 7.78 -20.21 -6.61
CA ASP A 187 9.00 -19.57 -7.12
C ASP A 187 9.42 -20.09 -8.52
N LEU A 188 9.11 -21.36 -8.83
CA LEU A 188 9.31 -21.90 -10.18
C LEU A 188 8.34 -21.26 -11.19
N LEU A 189 7.09 -21.03 -10.79
CA LEU A 189 6.07 -20.43 -11.65
C LEU A 189 6.29 -18.92 -11.84
N ALA A 190 6.69 -18.24 -10.76
CA ALA A 190 7.00 -16.81 -10.79
C ALA A 190 8.01 -16.48 -9.68
N PRO A 191 9.24 -16.08 -10.02
CA PRO A 191 10.28 -15.73 -9.04
C PRO A 191 9.77 -14.71 -8.02
N GLY A 192 10.02 -14.98 -6.74
CA GLY A 192 9.60 -14.13 -5.63
C GLY A 192 8.16 -14.35 -5.14
N LEU A 193 7.33 -15.11 -5.86
CA LEU A 193 5.95 -15.38 -5.44
C LEU A 193 5.92 -16.25 -4.16
N GLY A 194 6.83 -17.19 -4.03
CA GLY A 194 6.97 -18.00 -2.81
C GLY A 194 7.33 -17.15 -1.58
N ALA A 195 8.14 -16.12 -1.76
CA ALA A 195 8.48 -15.19 -0.68
C ALA A 195 7.24 -14.44 -0.16
N MET A 196 6.26 -14.14 -1.00
CA MET A 196 5.01 -13.48 -0.56
C MET A 196 4.18 -14.30 0.41
N THR A 197 4.36 -15.62 0.44
CA THR A 197 3.70 -16.51 1.41
C THR A 197 4.40 -16.51 2.78
N GLN A 198 5.52 -15.80 2.93
CA GLN A 198 6.35 -15.74 4.14
C GLN A 198 6.31 -14.34 4.77
N ASP A 199 5.12 -13.85 5.07
CA ASP A 199 4.90 -12.49 5.57
C ASP A 199 5.78 -12.08 6.75
N VAL A 200 5.99 -12.98 7.73
CA VAL A 200 6.81 -12.68 8.92
C VAL A 200 8.25 -12.34 8.55
N ARG A 201 8.88 -13.12 7.65
CA ARG A 201 10.28 -12.87 7.25
C ARG A 201 10.44 -11.56 6.49
N ARG A 202 9.41 -11.13 5.81
CA ARG A 202 9.42 -9.88 5.00
C ARG A 202 9.18 -8.66 5.86
N HIS A 203 8.38 -8.78 6.92
CA HIS A 203 8.06 -7.69 7.83
C HIS A 203 9.00 -7.61 9.04
N ALA A 204 9.63 -8.71 9.43
CA ALA A 204 10.48 -8.76 10.63
C ALA A 204 11.56 -7.65 10.70
N PRO A 205 12.32 -7.36 9.62
CA PRO A 205 13.31 -6.28 9.68
C PRO A 205 12.69 -4.91 9.95
N VAL A 206 11.56 -4.60 9.29
CA VAL A 206 10.85 -3.33 9.47
C VAL A 206 10.25 -3.26 10.87
N LEU A 207 9.63 -4.34 11.35
CA LEU A 207 9.08 -4.39 12.71
C LEU A 207 10.16 -4.20 13.77
N ALA A 208 11.35 -4.78 13.58
CA ALA A 208 12.48 -4.57 14.49
C ALA A 208 12.86 -3.09 14.58
N VAL A 209 12.92 -2.40 13.44
CA VAL A 209 13.19 -0.96 13.39
C VAL A 209 12.06 -0.14 14.02
N LEU A 210 10.81 -0.53 13.82
CA LEU A 210 9.65 0.19 14.38
C LEU A 210 9.53 0.00 15.90
N ASP A 211 9.92 -1.15 16.42
CA ASP A 211 9.80 -1.50 17.85
C ASP A 211 10.93 -0.97 18.73
N ASP A 212 12.15 -0.95 18.18
CA ASP A 212 13.34 -0.56 18.92
C ASP A 212 13.76 0.88 18.59
N ALA A 213 13.55 1.78 19.54
CA ALA A 213 13.96 3.19 19.41
C ALA A 213 15.49 3.36 19.27
N ALA A 214 16.26 2.41 19.76
CA ALA A 214 17.72 2.42 19.69
C ALA A 214 18.28 1.66 18.48
N HIS A 215 17.40 1.14 17.60
CA HIS A 215 17.84 0.35 16.45
C HIS A 215 18.79 1.16 15.54
N PRO A 216 19.97 0.62 15.18
CA PRO A 216 20.99 1.38 14.45
C PRO A 216 20.51 1.98 13.13
N ALA A 217 19.59 1.28 12.42
CA ALA A 217 19.06 1.76 11.15
C ALA A 217 18.19 3.03 11.29
N ARG A 218 17.71 3.39 12.49
CA ARG A 218 16.95 4.62 12.72
C ARG A 218 17.82 5.87 12.67
N GLY A 219 19.07 5.77 13.12
CA GLY A 219 19.87 6.96 13.38
C GLY A 219 19.13 7.93 14.30
N SER A 220 18.95 9.18 13.86
CA SER A 220 18.17 10.20 14.56
C SER A 220 16.69 10.28 14.11
N THR A 221 16.23 9.38 13.26
CA THR A 221 14.86 9.43 12.69
C THR A 221 13.80 9.04 13.72
N HIS A 222 12.77 9.85 13.83
CA HIS A 222 11.58 9.54 14.62
C HIS A 222 10.63 8.67 13.81
N LEU A 223 10.35 7.45 14.27
CA LEU A 223 9.43 6.51 13.62
C LEU A 223 8.17 6.35 14.46
N LEU A 224 7.02 6.50 13.80
CA LEU A 224 5.70 6.27 14.36
C LEU A 224 4.95 5.27 13.50
N ALA A 225 4.52 4.15 14.08
CA ALA A 225 3.69 3.16 13.41
C ALA A 225 2.24 3.25 13.90
N VAL A 226 1.30 3.23 12.95
CA VAL A 226 -0.13 3.12 13.25
C VAL A 226 -0.63 1.79 12.73
N THR A 227 -1.19 0.99 13.63
CA THR A 227 -1.79 -0.31 13.34
C THR A 227 -3.28 -0.30 13.68
N PRO A 228 -4.09 -1.13 13.05
CA PRO A 228 -5.45 -1.39 13.53
C PRO A 228 -5.40 -1.85 14.98
N HIS A 229 -6.29 -1.35 15.82
CA HIS A 229 -6.40 -1.77 17.21
C HIS A 229 -7.09 -3.13 17.37
N LEU A 230 -7.73 -3.62 16.30
CA LEU A 230 -8.47 -4.88 16.26
C LEU A 230 -8.14 -5.66 14.97
N ASP A 231 -7.80 -6.95 15.09
CA ASP A 231 -7.71 -7.87 13.96
C ASP A 231 -9.11 -8.40 13.63
N LEU A 232 -9.61 -8.05 12.46
CA LEU A 232 -10.90 -8.52 11.93
C LEU A 232 -10.74 -9.71 10.98
N GLY A 233 -9.53 -10.22 10.77
CA GLY A 233 -9.28 -11.35 9.87
C GLY A 233 -9.38 -11.01 8.39
N VAL A 234 -9.37 -9.73 8.00
CA VAL A 234 -9.34 -9.33 6.58
C VAL A 234 -8.04 -9.77 5.95
N ARG A 235 -8.12 -10.37 4.76
CA ARG A 235 -6.99 -10.82 3.95
C ARG A 235 -7.07 -10.21 2.55
N GLY A 236 -5.96 -10.26 1.80
CA GLY A 236 -5.88 -9.63 0.49
C GLY A 236 -6.88 -10.12 -0.57
N LEU A 237 -7.52 -11.27 -0.34
CA LEU A 237 -8.55 -11.83 -1.22
C LEU A 237 -9.95 -11.88 -0.57
N THR A 238 -10.18 -11.10 0.47
CA THR A 238 -11.48 -11.01 1.14
C THR A 238 -12.49 -10.32 0.22
N THR A 239 -13.64 -10.97 0.01
CA THR A 239 -14.77 -10.45 -0.80
C THR A 239 -16.01 -10.17 0.04
N ASP A 240 -15.90 -10.23 1.37
CA ASP A 240 -16.96 -9.82 2.29
C ASP A 240 -16.90 -8.29 2.48
N ALA A 241 -17.77 -7.59 1.77
CA ALA A 241 -17.83 -6.13 1.77
C ALA A 241 -18.05 -5.55 3.19
N ALA A 242 -18.94 -6.15 3.98
CA ALA A 242 -19.22 -5.69 5.34
C ALA A 242 -18.01 -5.87 6.27
N LEU A 243 -17.23 -6.93 6.09
CA LEU A 243 -15.99 -7.15 6.82
C LEU A 243 -14.92 -6.12 6.44
N VAL A 244 -14.77 -5.82 5.14
CA VAL A 244 -13.83 -4.80 4.64
C VAL A 244 -14.23 -3.41 5.12
N GLU A 245 -15.52 -3.05 5.10
CA GLU A 245 -16.04 -1.79 5.62
C GLU A 245 -15.71 -1.62 7.10
N ARG A 246 -15.97 -2.66 7.92
CA ARG A 246 -15.59 -2.63 9.34
C ARG A 246 -14.10 -2.44 9.54
N ALA A 247 -13.26 -3.05 8.71
CA ALA A 247 -11.81 -2.86 8.77
C ALA A 247 -11.39 -1.43 8.44
N THR A 248 -12.05 -0.77 7.46
CA THR A 248 -11.79 0.64 7.17
C THR A 248 -12.17 1.54 8.35
N THR A 249 -13.30 1.25 9.03
CA THR A 249 -13.74 1.95 10.25
C THR A 249 -12.74 1.78 11.40
N VAL A 250 -12.25 0.56 11.63
CA VAL A 250 -11.19 0.28 12.63
C VAL A 250 -9.93 1.05 12.31
N GLY A 251 -9.51 1.09 11.05
CA GLY A 251 -8.34 1.85 10.62
C GLY A 251 -8.50 3.36 10.84
N TYR A 252 -9.68 3.90 10.53
CA TYR A 252 -10.01 5.30 10.79
C TYR A 252 -9.93 5.63 12.29
N ALA A 253 -10.60 4.84 13.13
CA ALA A 253 -10.63 5.02 14.58
C ALA A 253 -9.23 4.92 15.21
N SER A 254 -8.37 4.00 14.72
CA SER A 254 -7.00 3.86 15.22
C SER A 254 -6.15 5.11 14.95
N MET A 255 -6.30 5.72 13.79
CA MET A 255 -5.60 6.98 13.48
C MET A 255 -6.17 8.13 14.30
N THR A 256 -7.48 8.27 14.39
CA THR A 256 -8.13 9.34 15.22
C THR A 256 -7.67 9.26 16.66
N ALA A 257 -7.67 8.06 17.26
CA ALA A 257 -7.20 7.87 18.63
C ALA A 257 -5.71 8.24 18.83
N LEU A 258 -4.88 8.08 17.83
CA LEU A 258 -3.50 8.56 17.86
C LEU A 258 -3.45 10.09 17.83
N LEU A 259 -4.17 10.71 16.88
CA LEU A 259 -4.19 12.17 16.71
C LEU A 259 -4.72 12.88 17.96
N ASP A 260 -5.73 12.31 18.63
CA ASP A 260 -6.29 12.85 19.88
C ASP A 260 -5.25 12.81 21.02
N ARG A 261 -4.40 11.78 21.08
CA ARG A 261 -3.30 11.70 22.06
C ARG A 261 -2.18 12.70 21.79
N CYS A 262 -1.93 13.05 20.55
CA CYS A 262 -0.94 14.06 20.18
C CYS A 262 -1.38 15.49 20.51
N GLY A 263 -2.65 15.69 20.86
CA GLY A 263 -3.22 16.97 21.30
C GLY A 263 -3.37 18.02 20.21
N PRO A 264 -3.77 19.26 20.56
CA PRO A 264 -4.08 20.34 19.59
C PRO A 264 -2.89 20.78 18.75
N ALA A 265 -1.66 20.47 19.15
CA ALA A 265 -0.46 20.81 18.40
C ALA A 265 -0.40 20.09 17.03
N ALA A 266 -0.97 18.89 16.92
CA ALA A 266 -1.05 18.15 15.66
C ALA A 266 -2.05 18.78 14.65
N ARG A 267 -2.97 19.63 15.11
CA ARG A 267 -4.02 20.25 14.29
C ARG A 267 -3.68 21.66 13.78
N ARG A 268 -2.47 22.20 14.08
CA ARG A 268 -2.12 23.60 13.82
C ARG A 268 -1.26 23.85 12.60
N HIS A 269 -1.04 22.90 11.71
CA HIS A 269 -0.31 23.13 10.45
C HIS A 269 -1.28 23.44 9.30
N ARG A 270 -2.08 24.51 9.45
CA ARG A 270 -2.61 25.23 8.29
C ARG A 270 -1.64 26.36 8.02
N PRO A 271 -0.93 26.41 6.88
CA PRO A 271 -0.34 27.66 6.44
C PRO A 271 -1.50 28.62 6.21
N GLU A 272 -1.50 29.75 6.91
CA GLU A 272 -2.37 30.86 6.56
C GLU A 272 -2.04 31.22 5.11
N SER A 273 -3.03 31.01 4.24
CA SER A 273 -2.97 31.44 2.84
C SER A 273 -2.75 32.95 2.81
N ALA A 274 -1.55 33.38 2.43
CA ALA A 274 -1.29 34.71 1.96
C ALA A 274 -1.73 34.87 0.50
#